data_4493255daf6529155bd9172fb07986d9
#
_entry.id   4493255daf6529155bd9172fb07986d9
#
_cell.length_a   1.000
_cell.length_b   1.000
_cell.length_c   1.000
_cell.angle_alpha   90.00
_cell.angle_beta   90.00
_cell.angle_gamma   90.00
#
_symmetry.space_group_name_H-M   'P 1'
#
loop_
_entity.id
_entity.type
_entity.pdbx_description
1 polymer ?
#
loop_
_entity_poly.entity_id
_entity_poly.type
_entity_poly.pdbx_seq_one_letter_code
_entity_poly.pdbx_strand_id
1 'polypeptide(L)'
;MPVYDVILDAPPCRLGACFTGDALTRLDFLPDGARVSRKLDARATQLAAQLEAYWRDPAHQFDLLFVPAGTPFQLRVWSALRTIPSGQPTTYGALARQLGSAARAVGQACGANPLPILIPCHRVVAAKGLGGFMHAASGAPLEVKAWLLRHEHGAPSPTLPRARERGQT
;
A
#
# COMPACT_ATOMS: atom_id res chain seq x y z
N MET A 1 -18.21 4.19 -9.17
CA MET A 1 -17.26 3.13 -8.80
C MET A 1 -16.14 3.08 -9.82
N PRO A 2 -14.88 3.15 -9.39
CA PRO A 2 -13.79 2.96 -10.33
C PRO A 2 -13.83 1.55 -10.92
N VAL A 3 -13.48 1.44 -12.18
CA VAL A 3 -13.35 0.15 -12.87
C VAL A 3 -11.87 -0.26 -12.77
N TYR A 4 -11.62 -1.45 -12.26
CA TYR A 4 -10.26 -1.97 -12.11
C TYR A 4 -9.95 -2.92 -13.26
N ASP A 5 -8.71 -2.87 -13.74
CA ASP A 5 -8.22 -3.82 -14.74
C ASP A 5 -8.08 -5.23 -14.12
N VAL A 6 -7.77 -5.28 -12.84
CA VAL A 6 -7.66 -6.55 -12.12
C VAL A 6 -8.00 -6.33 -10.64
N ILE A 7 -8.60 -7.36 -10.04
CA ILE A 7 -8.81 -7.42 -8.58
C ILE A 7 -8.13 -8.68 -8.07
N LEU A 8 -7.20 -8.49 -7.14
CA LEU A 8 -6.38 -9.55 -6.57
C LEU A 8 -6.77 -9.82 -5.12
N ASP A 9 -6.60 -11.05 -4.70
CA ASP A 9 -6.70 -11.40 -3.29
C ASP A 9 -5.38 -11.04 -2.59
N ALA A 10 -5.50 -10.55 -1.37
CA ALA A 10 -4.36 -10.15 -0.57
C ALA A 10 -4.64 -10.41 0.91
N PRO A 11 -3.60 -10.55 1.75
CA PRO A 11 -3.80 -10.89 3.15
C PRO A 11 -4.74 -9.98 3.92
N PRO A 12 -4.56 -8.65 3.88
CA PRO A 12 -5.41 -7.77 4.69
C PRO A 12 -6.76 -7.47 4.05
N CYS A 13 -6.88 -7.65 2.71
CA CYS A 13 -8.10 -7.27 1.98
C CYS A 13 -7.99 -7.70 0.51
N ARG A 14 -8.87 -7.16 -0.34
CA ARG A 14 -8.72 -7.26 -1.79
C ARG A 14 -8.01 -6.01 -2.31
N LEU A 15 -7.31 -6.16 -3.43
CA LEU A 15 -6.63 -5.06 -4.09
C LEU A 15 -7.13 -4.90 -5.51
N GLY A 16 -7.61 -3.70 -5.84
CA GLY A 16 -7.98 -3.34 -7.21
C GLY A 16 -6.85 -2.55 -7.84
N ALA A 17 -6.45 -2.91 -9.05
CA ALA A 17 -5.35 -2.27 -9.75
C ALA A 17 -5.79 -1.74 -11.11
N CYS A 18 -5.23 -0.57 -11.47
CA CYS A 18 -5.41 0.04 -12.78
C CYS A 18 -4.05 0.27 -13.42
N PHE A 19 -3.99 0.05 -14.73
CA PHE A 19 -2.78 0.25 -15.52
C PHE A 19 -3.05 1.27 -16.63
N THR A 20 -2.00 1.98 -17.02
CA THR A 20 -1.97 2.78 -18.25
C THR A 20 -0.82 2.25 -19.07
N GLY A 21 -1.12 1.60 -20.21
CA GLY A 21 -0.11 0.82 -20.91
C GLY A 21 0.42 -0.27 -19.98
N ASP A 22 1.72 -0.38 -19.86
CA ASP A 22 2.35 -1.35 -18.97
C ASP A 22 2.58 -0.84 -17.55
N ALA A 23 2.28 0.44 -17.28
CA ALA A 23 2.54 1.05 -15.98
C ALA A 23 1.36 0.90 -15.04
N LEU A 24 1.62 0.48 -13.81
CA LEU A 24 0.63 0.51 -12.74
C LEU A 24 0.42 1.96 -12.33
N THR A 25 -0.82 2.42 -12.30
CA THR A 25 -1.15 3.81 -11.99
C THR A 25 -2.03 3.96 -10.76
N ARG A 26 -2.70 2.89 -10.34
CA ARG A 26 -3.57 2.93 -9.17
C ARG A 26 -3.67 1.58 -8.50
N LEU A 27 -3.70 1.59 -7.18
CA LEU A 27 -3.92 0.41 -6.35
C LEU A 27 -4.81 0.81 -5.18
N ASP A 28 -5.98 0.19 -5.07
CA ASP A 28 -6.95 0.50 -4.02
C ASP A 28 -7.20 -0.73 -3.14
N PHE A 29 -7.37 -0.49 -1.84
CA PHE A 29 -7.86 -1.50 -0.92
C PHE A 29 -9.37 -1.64 -1.07
N LEU A 30 -9.84 -2.86 -1.32
CA LEU A 30 -11.24 -3.14 -1.56
C LEU A 30 -11.81 -4.03 -0.46
N PRO A 31 -13.15 -3.96 -0.21
CA PRO A 31 -13.78 -4.84 0.77
C PRO A 31 -13.75 -6.29 0.33
N ASP A 32 -13.94 -7.19 1.29
CA ASP A 32 -13.92 -8.64 1.08
C ASP A 32 -14.92 -9.14 0.03
N GLY A 33 -16.01 -8.39 -0.15
CA GLY A 33 -17.03 -8.74 -1.15
C GLY A 33 -16.60 -8.48 -2.60
N ALA A 34 -15.49 -7.79 -2.85
CA ALA A 34 -15.01 -7.55 -4.20
C ALA A 34 -14.62 -8.87 -4.87
N ARG A 35 -15.08 -9.07 -6.11
CA ARG A 35 -14.84 -10.32 -6.83
C ARG A 35 -13.44 -10.35 -7.42
N VAL A 36 -12.66 -11.37 -7.04
CA VAL A 36 -11.31 -11.55 -7.57
C VAL A 36 -11.35 -11.92 -9.05
N SER A 37 -10.46 -11.34 -9.83
CA SER A 37 -10.36 -11.61 -11.26
C SER A 37 -9.88 -13.06 -11.51
N ARG A 38 -10.52 -13.72 -12.46
CA ARG A 38 -10.20 -15.12 -12.78
C ARG A 38 -9.02 -15.23 -13.74
N LYS A 39 -8.86 -14.27 -14.62
CA LYS A 39 -7.79 -14.25 -15.61
C LYS A 39 -6.90 -13.04 -15.38
N LEU A 40 -5.60 -13.26 -15.46
CA LEU A 40 -4.60 -12.23 -15.30
C LEU A 40 -3.82 -12.09 -16.60
N ASP A 41 -3.72 -10.85 -17.12
CA ASP A 41 -2.80 -10.59 -18.21
C ASP A 41 -1.35 -10.51 -17.67
N ALA A 42 -0.38 -10.27 -18.54
CA ALA A 42 1.03 -10.25 -18.14
C ALA A 42 1.32 -9.20 -17.07
N ARG A 43 0.67 -8.02 -17.14
CA ARG A 43 0.85 -6.95 -16.14
C ARG A 43 0.33 -7.36 -14.78
N ALA A 44 -0.87 -7.92 -14.75
CA ALA A 44 -1.51 -8.39 -13.52
C ALA A 44 -0.75 -9.57 -12.92
N THR A 45 -0.24 -10.47 -13.74
CA THR A 45 0.57 -11.60 -13.28
C THR A 45 1.86 -11.11 -12.62
N GLN A 46 2.52 -10.12 -13.22
CA GLN A 46 3.72 -9.52 -12.63
C GLN A 46 3.42 -8.84 -11.29
N LEU A 47 2.33 -8.06 -11.23
CA LEU A 47 1.91 -7.41 -9.98
C LEU A 47 1.61 -8.44 -8.91
N ALA A 48 0.85 -9.49 -9.24
CA ALA A 48 0.51 -10.55 -8.30
C ALA A 48 1.77 -11.24 -7.76
N ALA A 49 2.74 -11.53 -8.63
CA ALA A 49 4.00 -12.16 -8.22
C ALA A 49 4.82 -11.25 -7.28
N GLN A 50 4.88 -9.95 -7.58
CA GLN A 50 5.60 -8.98 -6.74
C GLN A 50 4.92 -8.82 -5.38
N LEU A 51 3.60 -8.76 -5.33
CA LEU A 51 2.86 -8.71 -4.08
C LEU A 51 3.06 -10.00 -3.27
N GLU A 52 3.01 -11.15 -3.90
CA GLU A 52 3.27 -12.43 -3.25
C GLU A 52 4.68 -12.46 -2.63
N ALA A 53 5.67 -11.95 -3.35
CA ALA A 53 7.03 -11.84 -2.82
C ALA A 53 7.08 -10.96 -1.57
N TYR A 54 6.34 -9.85 -1.57
CA TYR A 54 6.25 -8.97 -0.41
C TYR A 54 5.53 -9.65 0.78
N TRP A 55 4.49 -10.43 0.51
CA TRP A 55 3.81 -11.16 1.59
C TRP A 55 4.73 -12.20 2.25
N ARG A 56 5.65 -12.78 1.49
CA ARG A 56 6.65 -13.73 2.03
C ARG A 56 7.82 -13.03 2.69
N ASP A 57 8.28 -11.93 2.11
CA ASP A 57 9.44 -11.17 2.58
C ASP A 57 9.08 -9.68 2.65
N PRO A 58 8.84 -9.16 3.87
CA PRO A 58 8.46 -7.75 4.04
C PRO A 58 9.52 -6.76 3.54
N ALA A 59 10.76 -7.20 3.35
CA ALA A 59 11.84 -6.36 2.83
C ALA A 59 11.92 -6.39 1.30
N HIS A 60 11.02 -7.13 0.63
CA HIS A 60 11.01 -7.22 -0.82
C HIS A 60 10.96 -5.84 -1.47
N GLN A 61 11.80 -5.63 -2.46
CA GLN A 61 11.83 -4.40 -3.26
C GLN A 61 11.02 -4.64 -4.53
N PHE A 62 10.00 -3.81 -4.74
CA PHE A 62 9.15 -3.97 -5.91
C PHE A 62 9.90 -3.60 -7.19
N ASP A 63 9.89 -4.50 -8.15
CA ASP A 63 10.53 -4.35 -9.46
C ASP A 63 9.45 -4.46 -10.54
N LEU A 64 8.68 -3.41 -10.69
CA LEU A 64 7.70 -3.27 -11.75
C LEU A 64 7.52 -1.80 -12.09
N LEU A 65 7.06 -1.54 -13.31
CA LEU A 65 6.83 -0.17 -13.74
C LEU A 65 5.56 0.38 -13.08
N PHE A 66 5.70 1.47 -12.34
CA PHE A 66 4.56 2.19 -11.79
C PHE A 66 4.80 3.70 -11.88
N VAL A 67 3.73 4.43 -12.17
CA VAL A 67 3.79 5.88 -12.38
C VAL A 67 2.69 6.55 -11.57
N PRO A 68 3.03 7.12 -10.41
CA PRO A 68 2.07 7.90 -9.64
C PRO A 68 1.84 9.27 -10.30
N ALA A 69 0.59 9.70 -10.37
CA ALA A 69 0.24 11.04 -10.83
C ALA A 69 -0.15 11.91 -9.63
N GLY A 70 0.45 13.07 -9.52
CA GLY A 70 0.19 13.99 -8.42
C GLY A 70 0.86 15.35 -8.62
N THR A 71 0.67 16.23 -7.66
CA THR A 71 1.32 17.55 -7.64
C THR A 71 2.83 17.39 -7.40
N PRO A 72 3.63 18.42 -7.71
CA PRO A 72 5.07 18.38 -7.40
C PRO A 72 5.35 18.07 -5.92
N PHE A 73 4.57 18.64 -5.01
CA PHE A 73 4.74 18.36 -3.58
C PHE A 73 4.41 16.91 -3.24
N GLN A 74 3.28 16.39 -3.76
CA GLN A 74 2.91 14.99 -3.56
C GLN A 74 4.00 14.05 -4.08
N LEU A 75 4.52 14.30 -5.27
CA LEU A 75 5.60 13.50 -5.84
C LEU A 75 6.86 13.52 -4.97
N ARG A 76 7.20 14.66 -4.37
CA ARG A 76 8.32 14.76 -3.42
C ARG A 76 8.08 13.92 -2.17
N VAL A 77 6.88 13.98 -1.60
CA VAL A 77 6.52 13.18 -0.43
C VAL A 77 6.59 11.71 -0.77
N TRP A 78 5.96 11.28 -1.88
CA TRP A 78 5.93 9.87 -2.26
C TRP A 78 7.32 9.33 -2.58
N SER A 79 8.19 10.15 -3.17
CA SER A 79 9.58 9.78 -3.41
C SER A 79 10.33 9.55 -2.09
N ALA A 80 10.11 10.41 -1.11
CA ALA A 80 10.70 10.26 0.22
C ALA A 80 10.17 9.02 0.94
N LEU A 81 8.87 8.70 0.81
CA LEU A 81 8.28 7.50 1.39
C LEU A 81 8.99 6.24 0.93
N ARG A 82 9.38 6.19 -0.34
CA ARG A 82 10.05 5.03 -0.92
C ARG A 82 11.44 4.77 -0.35
N THR A 83 12.02 5.74 0.33
CA THR A 83 13.32 5.59 0.99
C THR A 83 13.22 5.03 2.41
N ILE A 84 12.01 4.94 2.96
CA ILE A 84 11.79 4.43 4.32
C ILE A 84 11.89 2.91 4.29
N PRO A 85 12.84 2.30 5.02
CA PRO A 85 12.97 0.85 5.02
C PRO A 85 11.79 0.15 5.69
N SER A 86 11.50 -1.06 5.23
CA SER A 86 10.54 -1.95 5.88
C SER A 86 10.94 -2.17 7.35
N GLY A 87 9.97 -2.10 8.24
CA GLY A 87 10.19 -2.29 9.67
C GLY A 87 10.77 -1.10 10.41
N GLN A 88 10.98 0.04 9.74
CA GLN A 88 11.54 1.24 10.35
C GLN A 88 10.65 2.46 10.12
N PRO A 89 9.43 2.48 10.67
CA PRO A 89 8.52 3.58 10.45
C PRO A 89 9.06 4.90 11.01
N THR A 90 8.69 6.00 10.38
CA THR A 90 9.00 7.35 10.83
C THR A 90 7.71 8.09 11.20
N THR A 91 7.85 9.29 11.74
CA THR A 91 6.68 10.12 12.09
C THR A 91 6.42 11.16 11.02
N TYR A 92 5.18 11.67 10.95
CA TYR A 92 4.83 12.78 10.06
C TYR A 92 5.71 14.00 10.33
N GLY A 93 6.01 14.28 11.61
CA GLY A 93 6.87 15.41 11.98
C GLY A 93 8.29 15.24 11.50
N ALA A 94 8.88 14.05 11.64
CA ALA A 94 10.24 13.78 11.18
C ALA A 94 10.35 13.90 9.65
N LEU A 95 9.38 13.34 8.94
CA LEU A 95 9.36 13.41 7.48
C LEU A 95 9.14 14.85 7.01
N ALA A 96 8.27 15.61 7.68
CA ALA A 96 8.04 17.01 7.38
C ALA A 96 9.33 17.84 7.55
N ARG A 97 10.08 17.61 8.61
CA ARG A 97 11.37 18.30 8.81
C ARG A 97 12.36 17.97 7.70
N GLN A 98 12.42 16.72 7.29
CA GLN A 98 13.27 16.29 6.18
C GLN A 98 12.90 17.00 4.89
N LEU A 99 11.64 17.26 4.64
CA LEU A 99 11.12 17.87 3.42
C LEU A 99 10.97 19.39 3.50
N GLY A 100 11.27 19.99 4.64
CA GLY A 100 11.08 21.43 4.83
C GLY A 100 9.61 21.85 4.79
N SER A 101 8.70 21.01 5.33
CA SER A 101 7.27 21.20 5.27
C SER A 101 6.62 20.99 6.65
N ALA A 102 5.29 20.99 6.70
CA ALA A 102 4.52 20.75 7.91
C ALA A 102 3.95 19.33 7.93
N ALA A 103 3.82 18.75 9.12
CA ALA A 103 3.29 17.41 9.31
C ALA A 103 1.91 17.24 8.67
N ARG A 104 1.06 18.26 8.76
CA ARG A 104 -0.28 18.24 8.18
C ARG A 104 -0.24 18.12 6.65
N ALA A 105 0.64 18.87 5.99
CA ALA A 105 0.80 18.81 4.54
C ALA A 105 1.31 17.44 4.10
N VAL A 106 2.27 16.88 4.84
CA VAL A 106 2.79 15.53 4.59
C VAL A 106 1.67 14.50 4.78
N GLY A 107 0.86 14.63 5.83
CA GLY A 107 -0.28 13.74 6.08
C GLY A 107 -1.29 13.76 4.94
N GLN A 108 -1.61 14.94 4.39
CA GLN A 108 -2.50 15.07 3.24
C GLN A 108 -1.93 14.38 2.00
N ALA A 109 -0.66 14.56 1.73
CA ALA A 109 0.01 13.90 0.60
C ALA A 109 0.06 12.39 0.77
N CYS A 110 0.32 11.89 1.98
CA CYS A 110 0.26 10.45 2.29
C CYS A 110 -1.14 9.90 2.02
N GLY A 111 -2.18 10.61 2.45
CA GLY A 111 -3.57 10.19 2.22
C GLY A 111 -3.96 10.15 0.75
N ALA A 112 -3.34 10.95 -0.09
CA ALA A 112 -3.60 11.01 -1.52
C ALA A 112 -2.78 10.00 -2.35
N ASN A 113 -1.98 9.16 -1.72
CA ASN A 113 -1.12 8.19 -2.39
C ASN A 113 -1.93 7.23 -3.26
N PRO A 114 -1.69 7.19 -4.60
CA PRO A 114 -2.44 6.31 -5.48
C PRO A 114 -1.94 4.87 -5.51
N LEU A 115 -0.79 4.59 -4.92
CA LEU A 115 -0.11 3.28 -5.00
C LEU A 115 0.37 2.82 -3.63
N PRO A 116 -0.55 2.62 -2.67
CA PRO A 116 -0.15 2.13 -1.34
C PRO A 116 0.59 0.79 -1.46
N ILE A 117 1.38 0.46 -0.48
CA ILE A 117 2.29 -0.68 -0.44
C ILE A 117 3.56 -0.41 -1.27
N LEU A 118 3.43 -0.12 -2.56
CA LEU A 118 4.58 0.21 -3.41
C LEU A 118 5.20 1.54 -3.01
N ILE A 119 4.34 2.53 -2.72
CA ILE A 119 4.73 3.77 -2.08
C ILE A 119 4.28 3.64 -0.62
N PRO A 120 5.19 3.34 0.31
CA PRO A 120 4.80 2.81 1.62
C PRO A 120 4.34 3.89 2.60
N CYS A 121 3.21 4.52 2.33
CA CYS A 121 2.65 5.54 3.22
C CYS A 121 2.27 4.98 4.60
N HIS A 122 2.10 3.67 4.75
CA HIS A 122 1.87 3.04 6.03
C HIS A 122 3.07 3.13 6.97
N ARG A 123 4.27 3.43 6.45
CA ARG A 123 5.49 3.59 7.25
C ARG A 123 5.62 4.97 7.91
N VAL A 124 4.59 5.80 7.81
CA VAL A 124 4.53 7.09 8.50
C VAL A 124 3.43 7.04 9.54
N VAL A 125 3.79 7.32 10.78
CA VAL A 125 2.89 7.21 11.92
C VAL A 125 2.85 8.52 12.71
N ALA A 126 1.85 8.68 13.57
CA ALA A 126 1.80 9.80 14.51
C ALA A 126 2.84 9.60 15.61
N ALA A 127 3.22 10.69 16.29
CA ALA A 127 4.12 10.61 17.44
C ALA A 127 3.57 9.70 18.54
N LYS A 128 2.24 9.64 18.66
CA LYS A 128 1.56 8.76 19.61
C LYS A 128 0.47 7.99 18.87
N GLY A 129 0.80 6.79 18.39
CA GLY A 129 -0.16 5.91 17.73
C GLY A 129 0.04 5.82 16.22
N LEU A 130 -0.92 5.21 15.53
CA LEU A 130 -0.84 4.92 14.10
C LEU A 130 -0.94 6.17 13.21
N GLY A 131 -1.67 7.19 13.64
CA GLY A 131 -2.07 8.28 12.75
C GLY A 131 -3.15 7.83 11.77
N GLY A 132 -3.34 8.59 10.71
CA GLY A 132 -4.32 8.27 9.68
C GLY A 132 -3.78 7.33 8.60
N PHE A 133 -4.68 6.87 7.73
CA PHE A 133 -4.31 6.08 6.56
C PHE A 133 -5.37 6.25 5.49
N MET A 134 -4.94 6.56 4.26
CA MET A 134 -5.83 6.74 3.12
C MET A 134 -6.99 7.72 3.41
N HIS A 135 -6.65 8.86 4.03
CA HIS A 135 -7.59 9.90 4.49
C HIS A 135 -8.54 9.47 5.60
N ALA A 136 -8.34 8.31 6.23
CA ALA A 136 -9.16 7.86 7.35
C ALA A 136 -8.42 7.98 8.68
N ALA A 137 -9.16 8.31 9.74
CA ALA A 137 -8.63 8.38 11.11
C ALA A 137 -9.09 7.19 11.97
N SER A 138 -9.95 6.32 11.43
CA SER A 138 -10.46 5.12 12.13
C SER A 138 -11.03 4.14 11.12
N GLY A 139 -11.33 2.92 11.57
CA GLY A 139 -12.01 1.90 10.78
C GLY A 139 -11.09 1.02 9.95
N ALA A 140 -11.64 0.43 8.89
CA ALA A 140 -10.97 -0.59 8.07
C ALA A 140 -9.63 -0.14 7.48
N PRO A 141 -9.45 1.11 6.99
CA PRO A 141 -8.13 1.54 6.51
C PRO A 141 -7.04 1.45 7.58
N LEU A 142 -7.35 1.81 8.83
CA LEU A 142 -6.38 1.71 9.91
C LEU A 142 -6.08 0.27 10.29
N GLU A 143 -7.03 -0.64 10.13
CA GLU A 143 -6.78 -2.08 10.32
C GLU A 143 -5.79 -2.59 9.31
N VAL A 144 -5.89 -2.16 8.05
CA VAL A 144 -4.93 -2.49 6.98
C VAL A 144 -3.55 -1.93 7.32
N LYS A 145 -3.49 -0.67 7.76
CA LYS A 145 -2.22 -0.05 8.18
C LYS A 145 -1.55 -0.83 9.30
N ALA A 146 -2.32 -1.17 10.34
CA ALA A 146 -1.81 -1.95 11.46
C ALA A 146 -1.31 -3.32 11.00
N TRP A 147 -2.03 -3.97 10.09
CA TRP A 147 -1.61 -5.25 9.53
C TRP A 147 -0.27 -5.14 8.79
N LEU A 148 -0.14 -4.14 7.93
CA LEU A 148 1.09 -3.92 7.16
C LEU A 148 2.29 -3.64 8.07
N LEU A 149 2.10 -2.83 9.10
CA LEU A 149 3.16 -2.53 10.07
C LEU A 149 3.60 -3.77 10.86
N ARG A 150 2.64 -4.61 11.29
CA ARG A 150 2.97 -5.87 11.96
C ARG A 150 3.70 -6.83 11.02
N HIS A 151 3.25 -6.90 9.76
CA HIS A 151 3.89 -7.71 8.74
C HIS A 151 5.37 -7.32 8.55
N GLU A 152 5.65 -6.03 8.51
CA GLU A 152 7.01 -5.51 8.30
C GLU A 152 7.86 -5.54 9.56
N HIS A 153 7.24 -5.60 10.74
CA HIS A 153 7.98 -5.57 12.01
C HIS A 153 8.60 -6.92 12.40
N GLY A 154 8.47 -7.94 11.53
CA GLY A 154 9.04 -9.26 11.79
C GLY A 154 8.20 -10.14 12.72
N ALA A 155 7.03 -9.67 13.15
CA ALA A 155 6.06 -10.55 13.80
C ALA A 155 5.52 -11.54 12.76
N PRO A 156 5.17 -12.78 13.16
CA PRO A 156 4.52 -13.68 12.21
C PRO A 156 3.32 -12.96 11.60
N SER A 157 3.30 -12.86 10.30
CA SER A 157 2.15 -12.28 9.63
C SER A 157 0.90 -13.03 10.07
N PRO A 158 -0.19 -12.32 10.40
CA PRO A 158 -1.43 -13.00 10.69
C PRO A 158 -1.71 -13.99 9.57
N THR A 159 -2.04 -15.20 9.94
CA THR A 159 -2.48 -16.21 8.98
C THR A 159 -3.48 -15.57 8.02
N LEU A 160 -3.35 -15.85 6.75
CA LEU A 160 -4.20 -15.30 5.71
C LEU A 160 -5.42 -16.19 5.49
N PRO A 161 -6.42 -16.18 6.42
CA PRO A 161 -7.49 -17.17 6.37
C PRO A 161 -8.24 -17.13 5.05
N ARG A 162 -8.43 -15.94 4.51
CA ARG A 162 -9.19 -15.76 3.28
C ARG A 162 -8.52 -16.36 2.06
N ALA A 163 -7.24 -16.11 1.90
CA ALA A 163 -6.48 -16.64 0.78
C ALA A 163 -6.41 -18.16 0.85
N ARG A 164 -6.27 -18.72 2.07
CA ARG A 164 -6.23 -20.16 2.27
C ARG A 164 -7.57 -20.83 2.01
N GLU A 165 -8.64 -20.25 2.54
CA GLU A 165 -9.99 -20.79 2.37
C GLU A 165 -10.38 -20.85 0.90
N ARG A 166 -9.91 -19.88 0.12
CA ARG A 166 -10.20 -19.85 -1.32
C ARG A 166 -9.30 -20.75 -2.15
N GLY A 167 -8.10 -21.01 -1.68
CA GLY A 167 -7.19 -21.93 -2.34
C GLY A 167 -7.56 -23.39 -2.16
N GLN A 168 -8.51 -23.70 -1.27
CA GLN A 168 -8.97 -25.06 -1.00
C GLN A 168 -10.27 -25.42 -1.73
N THR A 169 -10.87 -24.47 -2.43
CA THR A 169 -12.06 -24.67 -3.25
C THR A 169 -11.72 -24.54 -4.72
#